data_947aa43f466ccadf980159da1e2cab00
#
_entry.id   947aa43f466ccadf980159da1e2cab00
#
_cell.length_a   1.000
_cell.length_b   1.000
_cell.length_c   1.000
_cell.angle_alpha   90.00
_cell.angle_beta   90.00
_cell.angle_gamma   90.00
#
_symmetry.space_group_name_H-M   'P 1'
#
loop_
_entity.id
_entity.type
_entity.pdbx_description
1 polymer ?
#
loop_
_entity_poly.entity_id
_entity_poly.type
_entity_poly.pdbx_seq_one_letter_code
_entity_poly.pdbx_strand_id
1 'polypeptide(L)'
;MEARRPRRPALPARLFWRVYLNGLLLLLLVGLAVAAVGSALRHAAPGGGRNPGRFAEFAAERVSELRGHPHRLGRELARVHDAFGAEVTVYGPGGEVLATNVDPPLPPLPPDDAERVLRGSVRATDRHHTFAAPIEGVPGAYLLLSGSIPTPSLLRAASFLMAALLALAVASIPLARAISRPLERLGVAVRAFGAGDLSARARLPARGEVGEVARAFDEMAGRIEALLRSEKELLANVSHELRTPLARARVALDLAAEGDLERSRRYLAEIGADLNELESLVEDVLAAARLDLAAGRDPGAALPLRCERVDAKDLVVRAAERFRTAHPDRPLDVRIAEPLPDLVADPGLLRRVLDNLLDNARKYSDGAAPVTLVARGDGGALAVEVRDQGIGIDDADLERLFTPFFRTDRSRARGTGGVGLGLALARKVVEAHGGRIAAESAPGEGTAIRFSVPGGGAS
;
A
#
# COMPACT_ATOMS: atom_id res chain seq x y z
N MET A 1 27.47 8.38 -32.69
CA MET A 1 26.35 7.55 -32.17
C MET A 1 25.87 8.20 -30.89
N GLU A 2 25.01 9.23 -31.06
CA GLU A 2 24.51 10.08 -29.96
C GLU A 2 23.49 9.27 -29.12
N ALA A 3 23.80 9.13 -27.85
CA ALA A 3 22.90 8.56 -26.87
C ALA A 3 21.69 9.48 -26.67
N ARG A 4 20.53 9.11 -27.20
CA ARG A 4 19.24 9.74 -26.90
C ARG A 4 18.97 9.67 -25.40
N ARG A 5 19.12 10.80 -24.71
CA ARG A 5 18.63 10.97 -23.33
C ARG A 5 17.12 10.67 -23.32
N PRO A 6 16.65 9.82 -22.41
CA PRO A 6 15.22 9.56 -22.29
C PRO A 6 14.50 10.85 -21.92
N ARG A 7 13.55 11.27 -22.75
CA ARG A 7 12.62 12.37 -22.44
C ARG A 7 11.90 12.01 -21.14
N ARG A 8 12.14 12.80 -20.11
CA ARG A 8 11.34 12.75 -18.87
C ARG A 8 9.87 12.90 -19.28
N PRO A 9 8.98 11.98 -18.92
CA PRO A 9 7.57 12.15 -19.21
C PRO A 9 7.07 13.37 -18.43
N ALA A 10 6.70 14.41 -19.16
CA ALA A 10 5.96 15.54 -18.63
C ALA A 10 4.53 15.07 -18.33
N LEU A 11 4.33 14.55 -17.15
CA LEU A 11 3.07 14.18 -16.54
C LEU A 11 3.23 14.36 -15.01
N PRO A 12 2.30 14.79 -14.34
CA PRO A 12 0.95 15.25 -14.56
C PRO A 12 0.57 16.36 -13.60
N ALA A 13 0.68 17.53 -14.04
CA ALA A 13 -0.06 18.63 -13.44
C ALA A 13 -1.58 18.30 -13.34
N ARG A 14 -2.09 17.31 -14.10
CA ARG A 14 -3.53 17.04 -14.22
C ARG A 14 -4.23 16.63 -12.93
N LEU A 15 -3.65 15.72 -12.12
CA LEU A 15 -4.30 15.29 -10.88
C LEU A 15 -4.20 16.38 -9.81
N PHE A 16 -3.00 16.97 -9.66
CA PHE A 16 -2.81 18.11 -8.76
C PHE A 16 -3.77 19.25 -9.13
N TRP A 17 -3.84 19.65 -10.41
CA TRP A 17 -4.73 20.71 -10.85
C TRP A 17 -6.21 20.37 -10.68
N ARG A 18 -6.62 19.12 -10.90
CA ARG A 18 -8.01 18.69 -10.65
C ARG A 18 -8.37 18.76 -9.18
N VAL A 19 -7.54 18.22 -8.28
CA VAL A 19 -7.78 18.28 -6.83
C VAL A 19 -7.77 19.73 -6.36
N TYR A 20 -6.80 20.52 -6.79
CA TYR A 20 -6.67 21.94 -6.45
C TYR A 20 -7.84 22.77 -6.97
N LEU A 21 -8.21 22.64 -8.25
CA LEU A 21 -9.33 23.37 -8.85
C LEU A 21 -10.67 22.96 -8.26
N ASN A 22 -10.90 21.68 -7.97
CA ASN A 22 -12.11 21.24 -7.28
C ASN A 22 -12.18 21.80 -5.85
N GLY A 23 -11.06 21.83 -5.13
CA GLY A 23 -10.97 22.47 -3.82
C GLY A 23 -11.26 23.97 -3.90
N LEU A 24 -10.67 24.67 -4.87
CA LEU A 24 -10.89 26.10 -5.11
C LEU A 24 -12.34 26.40 -5.52
N LEU A 25 -12.93 25.56 -6.39
CA LEU A 25 -14.34 25.67 -6.79
C LEU A 25 -15.28 25.49 -5.61
N LEU A 26 -15.01 24.49 -4.76
CA LEU A 26 -15.79 24.26 -3.54
C LEU A 26 -15.74 25.46 -2.61
N LEU A 27 -14.56 26.05 -2.44
CA LEU A 27 -14.35 27.25 -1.64
C LEU A 27 -15.08 28.47 -2.20
N LEU A 28 -15.06 28.64 -3.52
CA LEU A 28 -15.81 29.69 -4.22
C LEU A 28 -17.32 29.52 -4.02
N LEU A 29 -17.83 28.30 -4.13
CA LEU A 29 -19.24 27.98 -3.91
C LEU A 29 -19.66 28.24 -2.46
N VAL A 30 -18.83 27.86 -1.50
CA VAL A 30 -19.08 28.15 -0.07
C VAL A 30 -19.08 29.66 0.17
N GLY A 31 -18.11 30.40 -0.39
CA GLY A 31 -18.06 31.85 -0.29
C GLY A 31 -19.28 32.54 -0.89
N LEU A 32 -19.73 32.08 -2.06
CA LEU A 32 -20.96 32.55 -2.70
C LEU A 32 -22.22 32.24 -1.88
N ALA A 33 -22.30 31.02 -1.32
CA ALA A 33 -23.42 30.62 -0.46
C ALA A 33 -23.48 31.49 0.81
N VAL A 34 -22.34 31.73 1.48
CA VAL A 34 -22.25 32.61 2.65
C VAL A 34 -22.66 34.03 2.29
N ALA A 35 -22.21 34.55 1.16
CA ALA A 35 -22.60 35.88 0.68
C ALA A 35 -24.09 35.94 0.35
N ALA A 36 -24.65 34.92 -0.31
CA ALA A 36 -26.08 34.83 -0.62
C ALA A 36 -26.95 34.75 0.62
N VAL A 37 -26.57 33.88 1.59
CA VAL A 37 -27.26 33.79 2.89
C VAL A 37 -27.16 35.09 3.66
N GLY A 38 -25.99 35.72 3.69
CA GLY A 38 -25.81 37.04 4.33
C GLY A 38 -26.62 38.18 3.65
N SER A 39 -26.84 38.09 2.32
CA SER A 39 -27.71 39.02 1.62
C SER A 39 -29.18 38.73 1.89
N ALA A 40 -29.58 37.45 1.85
CA ALA A 40 -30.95 37.02 2.14
C ALA A 40 -31.39 37.37 3.56
N LEU A 41 -30.51 37.15 4.57
CA LEU A 41 -30.75 37.56 5.97
C LEU A 41 -30.90 39.07 6.11
N ARG A 42 -30.21 39.88 5.31
CA ARG A 42 -30.39 41.33 5.28
C ARG A 42 -31.73 41.75 4.67
N HIS A 43 -32.24 41.02 3.66
CA HIS A 43 -33.52 41.28 3.04
C HIS A 43 -34.69 40.64 3.76
N ALA A 44 -34.47 39.53 4.47
CA ALA A 44 -35.48 38.79 5.20
C ALA A 44 -35.72 39.27 6.65
N ALA A 45 -34.92 40.22 7.13
CA ALA A 45 -35.13 40.82 8.44
C ALA A 45 -36.16 41.96 8.33
N PRO A 46 -37.46 41.68 8.40
CA PRO A 46 -38.44 42.72 8.50
C PRO A 46 -38.36 43.28 9.95
N GLY A 47 -37.67 44.39 10.10
CA GLY A 47 -37.77 45.23 11.29
C GLY A 47 -36.98 44.83 12.55
N GLY A 48 -36.03 43.91 12.51
CA GLY A 48 -35.31 43.42 13.67
C GLY A 48 -33.93 44.00 13.95
N GLY A 49 -33.43 44.90 13.15
CA GLY A 49 -32.08 45.40 13.35
C GLY A 49 -31.93 46.86 12.92
N ARG A 50 -31.94 47.74 13.90
CA ARG A 50 -31.49 49.13 13.79
C ARG A 50 -32.18 49.93 12.70
N ASN A 51 -33.53 50.00 12.79
CA ASN A 51 -34.27 51.05 12.12
C ASN A 51 -33.99 52.35 12.86
N PRO A 52 -33.27 53.32 12.29
CA PRO A 52 -33.01 54.60 12.95
C PRO A 52 -34.28 55.30 13.43
N GLY A 53 -35.40 55.05 12.74
CA GLY A 53 -36.70 55.52 13.17
C GLY A 53 -37.14 54.98 14.49
N ARG A 54 -36.96 53.69 14.79
CA ARG A 54 -37.26 53.10 16.08
C ARG A 54 -36.36 53.63 17.20
N PHE A 55 -35.10 53.91 16.89
CA PHE A 55 -34.20 54.55 17.83
C PHE A 55 -34.62 55.99 18.12
N ALA A 56 -35.09 56.71 17.09
CA ALA A 56 -35.64 58.05 17.26
C ALA A 56 -36.94 58.02 18.12
N GLU A 57 -37.84 57.03 17.91
CA GLU A 57 -39.02 56.80 18.78
C GLU A 57 -38.65 56.55 20.23
N PHE A 58 -37.72 55.59 20.47
CA PHE A 58 -37.22 55.27 21.81
C PHE A 58 -36.54 56.48 22.45
N ALA A 59 -35.77 57.24 21.70
CA ALA A 59 -35.16 58.47 22.22
C ALA A 59 -36.21 59.54 22.56
N ALA A 60 -37.26 59.67 21.74
CA ALA A 60 -38.37 60.61 22.00
C ALA A 60 -39.18 60.20 23.24
N GLU A 61 -39.47 58.91 23.42
CA GLU A 61 -40.12 58.38 24.64
C GLU A 61 -39.27 58.69 25.88
N ARG A 62 -37.96 58.44 25.80
CA ARG A 62 -37.04 58.72 26.90
C ARG A 62 -36.92 60.19 27.24
N VAL A 63 -36.94 61.05 26.21
CA VAL A 63 -37.00 62.53 26.39
C VAL A 63 -38.29 62.93 27.09
N SER A 64 -39.44 62.33 26.77
CA SER A 64 -40.71 62.63 27.40
C SER A 64 -40.70 62.30 28.89
N GLU A 65 -40.12 61.21 29.32
CA GLU A 65 -39.96 60.80 30.70
C GLU A 65 -39.09 61.77 31.52
N LEU A 66 -38.05 62.35 30.93
CA LEU A 66 -37.06 63.20 31.57
C LEU A 66 -37.40 64.70 31.51
N ARG A 67 -38.54 65.09 30.98
CA ARG A 67 -38.99 66.46 30.71
C ARG A 67 -38.94 67.37 31.92
N GLY A 68 -39.22 66.90 33.14
CA GLY A 68 -39.16 67.67 34.37
C GLY A 68 -37.75 67.89 34.93
N HIS A 69 -36.67 67.37 34.27
CA HIS A 69 -35.34 67.37 34.84
C HIS A 69 -34.29 67.74 33.75
N PRO A 70 -34.16 69.05 33.41
CA PRO A 70 -33.30 69.48 32.27
C PRO A 70 -31.81 69.04 32.38
N HIS A 71 -31.27 69.03 33.59
CA HIS A 71 -29.91 68.60 33.87
C HIS A 71 -29.70 67.05 33.65
N ARG A 72 -30.77 66.26 33.79
CA ARG A 72 -30.73 64.81 33.52
C ARG A 72 -30.87 64.56 32.05
N LEU A 73 -31.71 65.32 31.37
CA LEU A 73 -31.91 65.24 29.92
C LEU A 73 -30.58 65.53 29.17
N GLY A 74 -29.90 66.62 29.53
CA GLY A 74 -28.59 66.91 28.91
C GLY A 74 -27.54 65.83 29.10
N ARG A 75 -27.50 65.22 30.29
CA ARG A 75 -26.56 64.09 30.53
C ARG A 75 -26.92 62.83 29.72
N GLU A 76 -28.19 62.53 29.58
CA GLU A 76 -28.62 61.39 28.75
C GLU A 76 -28.34 61.60 27.26
N LEU A 77 -28.57 62.81 26.76
CA LEU A 77 -28.21 63.16 25.39
C LEU A 77 -26.70 63.12 25.14
N ALA A 78 -25.88 63.52 26.09
CA ALA A 78 -24.42 63.38 26.01
C ALA A 78 -24.01 61.93 25.97
N ARG A 79 -24.64 61.05 26.77
CA ARG A 79 -24.38 59.61 26.72
C ARG A 79 -24.76 58.96 25.38
N VAL A 80 -25.85 59.42 24.76
CA VAL A 80 -26.24 58.97 23.41
C VAL A 80 -25.19 59.36 22.39
N HIS A 81 -24.62 60.56 22.51
CA HIS A 81 -23.53 61.01 21.67
C HIS A 81 -22.29 60.13 21.86
N ASP A 82 -21.85 59.91 23.09
CA ASP A 82 -20.66 59.15 23.43
C ASP A 82 -20.78 57.64 23.04
N ALA A 83 -21.95 57.07 23.21
CA ALA A 83 -22.18 55.66 22.97
C ALA A 83 -22.45 55.32 21.48
N PHE A 84 -23.11 56.20 20.76
CA PHE A 84 -23.62 55.92 19.43
C PHE A 84 -23.13 56.90 18.35
N GLY A 85 -22.42 57.97 18.73
CA GLY A 85 -22.02 59.02 17.79
C GLY A 85 -23.23 59.77 17.23
N ALA A 86 -24.38 59.70 17.91
CA ALA A 86 -25.62 60.28 17.41
C ALA A 86 -25.81 61.70 17.94
N GLU A 87 -26.08 62.63 17.03
CA GLU A 87 -26.42 64.02 17.34
C GLU A 87 -27.93 64.16 17.54
N VAL A 88 -28.32 64.69 18.64
CA VAL A 88 -29.74 64.83 19.00
C VAL A 88 -30.05 66.24 19.39
N THR A 89 -31.12 66.79 18.81
CA THR A 89 -31.67 68.10 19.17
C THR A 89 -33.18 67.96 19.45
N VAL A 90 -33.63 68.49 20.56
CA VAL A 90 -35.03 68.50 20.97
C VAL A 90 -35.62 69.90 20.81
N TYR A 91 -36.67 69.98 20.05
CA TYR A 91 -37.40 71.25 19.77
C TYR A 91 -38.72 71.29 20.51
N GLY A 92 -39.04 72.48 21.10
CA GLY A 92 -40.31 72.77 21.71
C GLY A 92 -41.38 73.28 20.76
N PRO A 93 -42.63 73.53 21.26
CA PRO A 93 -43.74 73.91 20.42
C PRO A 93 -43.59 75.25 19.69
N GLY A 94 -42.73 76.12 20.18
CA GLY A 94 -42.42 77.42 19.52
C GLY A 94 -41.20 77.38 18.60
N GLY A 95 -40.58 76.17 18.40
CA GLY A 95 -39.34 76.02 17.61
C GLY A 95 -38.05 76.34 18.37
N GLU A 96 -38.19 76.59 19.71
CA GLU A 96 -37.04 76.77 20.63
C GLU A 96 -36.31 75.45 20.87
N VAL A 97 -35.00 75.53 21.07
CA VAL A 97 -34.18 74.36 21.41
C VAL A 97 -34.32 74.05 22.91
N LEU A 98 -34.95 72.95 23.28
CA LEU A 98 -35.12 72.53 24.67
C LEU A 98 -33.89 71.81 25.21
N ALA A 99 -33.23 71.02 24.40
CA ALA A 99 -31.98 70.31 24.70
C ALA A 99 -31.26 69.89 23.42
N THR A 100 -29.95 69.84 23.50
CA THR A 100 -29.10 69.36 22.41
C THR A 100 -27.79 68.78 22.93
N ASN A 101 -27.18 67.85 22.22
CA ASN A 101 -25.84 67.30 22.48
C ASN A 101 -24.82 67.69 21.42
N VAL A 102 -25.17 68.61 20.54
CA VAL A 102 -24.28 69.09 19.46
C VAL A 102 -24.35 70.65 19.40
N ASP A 103 -23.21 71.25 19.07
CA ASP A 103 -23.08 72.70 18.92
C ASP A 103 -22.44 73.00 17.52
N PRO A 104 -23.14 73.70 16.63
CA PRO A 104 -24.50 74.25 16.76
C PRO A 104 -25.60 73.17 16.75
N PRO A 105 -26.79 73.46 17.33
CA PRO A 105 -27.93 72.54 17.27
C PRO A 105 -28.33 72.18 15.84
N LEU A 106 -28.85 70.97 15.63
CA LEU A 106 -29.35 70.55 14.34
C LEU A 106 -30.41 71.58 13.85
N PRO A 107 -30.42 71.98 12.58
CA PRO A 107 -31.35 72.97 12.04
C PRO A 107 -32.81 72.47 12.19
N PRO A 108 -33.76 73.35 12.56
CA PRO A 108 -35.17 72.98 12.73
C PRO A 108 -35.78 72.51 11.42
N LEU A 109 -36.80 71.66 11.51
CA LEU A 109 -37.52 71.20 10.33
C LEU A 109 -38.30 72.36 9.66
N PRO A 110 -38.41 72.30 8.32
CA PRO A 110 -39.36 73.19 7.61
C PRO A 110 -40.78 73.00 8.19
N PRO A 111 -41.63 74.05 8.20
CA PRO A 111 -42.96 73.98 8.80
C PRO A 111 -43.80 72.77 8.35
N ASP A 112 -43.78 72.53 7.03
CA ASP A 112 -44.52 71.38 6.41
C ASP A 112 -44.05 69.97 6.90
N ASP A 113 -42.77 69.82 7.18
CA ASP A 113 -42.21 68.57 7.67
C ASP A 113 -42.40 68.42 9.17
N ALA A 114 -42.31 69.50 9.94
CA ALA A 114 -42.63 69.54 11.35
C ALA A 114 -44.10 69.15 11.59
N GLU A 115 -45.08 69.70 10.88
CA GLU A 115 -46.49 69.27 10.98
C GLU A 115 -46.70 67.80 10.68
N ARG A 116 -45.96 67.21 9.73
CA ARG A 116 -46.07 65.81 9.37
C ARG A 116 -45.50 64.89 10.46
N VAL A 117 -44.39 65.28 11.09
CA VAL A 117 -43.81 64.57 12.23
C VAL A 117 -44.75 64.62 13.42
N LEU A 118 -45.34 65.78 13.69
CA LEU A 118 -46.29 65.97 14.83
C LEU A 118 -47.60 65.18 14.66
N ARG A 119 -47.99 64.81 13.43
CA ARG A 119 -49.12 63.89 13.16
C ARG A 119 -48.79 62.40 13.40
N GLY A 120 -47.63 62.07 13.99
CA GLY A 120 -47.32 60.72 14.42
C GLY A 120 -46.50 59.86 13.43
N SER A 121 -45.84 60.45 12.46
CA SER A 121 -44.97 59.71 11.54
C SER A 121 -43.49 60.05 11.72
N VAL A 122 -42.69 59.08 12.15
CA VAL A 122 -41.21 59.15 12.08
C VAL A 122 -40.80 59.26 10.64
N ARG A 123 -40.04 60.29 10.24
CA ARG A 123 -39.57 60.47 8.91
C ARG A 123 -38.06 60.65 8.85
N ALA A 124 -37.43 60.01 7.84
CA ALA A 124 -36.11 60.41 7.40
C ALA A 124 -36.24 61.71 6.59
N THR A 125 -35.54 62.75 6.98
CA THR A 125 -35.45 64.01 6.26
C THR A 125 -34.27 63.89 5.27
N ASP A 126 -34.47 64.34 4.04
CA ASP A 126 -33.60 64.06 2.89
C ASP A 126 -32.21 64.75 2.92
N ARG A 127 -31.83 65.34 4.02
CA ARG A 127 -30.50 65.95 4.22
C ARG A 127 -29.81 65.36 5.42
N HIS A 128 -28.80 64.51 5.18
CA HIS A 128 -27.84 63.99 6.17
C HIS A 128 -28.32 62.88 7.12
N HIS A 129 -29.13 61.89 6.69
CA HIS A 129 -29.57 60.79 7.54
C HIS A 129 -30.19 61.23 8.90
N THR A 130 -31.00 62.30 8.85
CA THR A 130 -31.68 62.84 10.00
C THR A 130 -33.07 62.22 10.14
N PHE A 131 -33.39 61.73 11.30
CA PHE A 131 -34.69 61.17 11.67
C PHE A 131 -35.38 62.10 12.64
N ALA A 132 -36.68 62.31 12.44
CA ALA A 132 -37.48 63.12 13.31
C ALA A 132 -38.59 62.29 13.97
N ALA A 133 -38.83 62.47 15.27
CA ALA A 133 -39.85 61.76 16.00
C ALA A 133 -40.63 62.76 16.89
N PRO A 134 -41.97 62.66 17.01
CA PRO A 134 -42.75 63.50 17.90
C PRO A 134 -42.50 63.07 19.35
N ILE A 135 -42.57 64.03 20.30
CA ILE A 135 -42.40 63.74 21.74
C ILE A 135 -43.78 63.61 22.34
N GLU A 136 -44.08 62.40 22.86
CA GLU A 136 -45.35 62.14 23.48
C GLU A 136 -45.59 63.04 24.72
N GLY A 137 -46.80 63.53 24.87
CA GLY A 137 -47.18 64.36 26.02
C GLY A 137 -46.76 65.85 25.95
N VAL A 138 -46.15 66.27 24.78
CA VAL A 138 -45.87 67.72 24.50
C VAL A 138 -46.37 68.07 23.13
N PRO A 139 -47.56 68.58 22.97
CA PRO A 139 -48.09 69.03 21.70
C PRO A 139 -47.16 70.05 21.04
N GLY A 140 -46.68 69.76 19.80
CA GLY A 140 -45.81 70.64 19.05
C GLY A 140 -44.31 70.45 19.26
N ALA A 141 -43.87 69.51 20.14
CA ALA A 141 -42.44 69.20 20.30
C ALA A 141 -42.01 67.99 19.52
N TYR A 142 -40.80 68.03 19.01
CA TYR A 142 -40.21 66.93 18.26
C TYR A 142 -38.72 66.83 18.54
N LEU A 143 -38.18 65.61 18.31
CA LEU A 143 -36.77 65.30 18.43
C LEU A 143 -36.17 65.07 17.03
N LEU A 144 -35.01 65.66 16.79
CA LEU A 144 -34.16 65.36 15.60
C LEU A 144 -32.99 64.52 16.05
N LEU A 145 -32.75 63.45 15.31
CA LEU A 145 -31.61 62.55 15.46
C LEU A 145 -30.84 62.53 14.15
N SER A 146 -29.56 62.88 14.18
CA SER A 146 -28.64 62.75 13.08
C SER A 146 -27.49 61.85 13.51
N GLY A 147 -27.09 60.91 12.68
CA GLY A 147 -25.96 60.05 12.97
C GLY A 147 -25.66 59.10 11.81
N SER A 148 -24.40 58.97 11.52
CA SER A 148 -23.93 57.92 10.62
C SER A 148 -23.84 56.61 11.38
N ILE A 149 -24.85 55.74 11.29
CA ILE A 149 -24.70 54.37 11.77
C ILE A 149 -23.63 53.76 10.88
N PRO A 150 -22.46 53.31 11.42
CA PRO A 150 -21.44 52.68 10.64
C PRO A 150 -21.99 51.37 10.09
N THR A 151 -22.57 51.37 8.91
CA THR A 151 -22.88 50.16 8.19
C THR A 151 -21.52 49.56 7.77
N PRO A 152 -21.23 48.27 8.13
CA PRO A 152 -20.04 47.65 7.60
C PRO A 152 -20.11 47.79 6.07
N SER A 153 -19.21 48.57 5.49
CA SER A 153 -19.24 48.82 4.07
C SER A 153 -19.13 47.44 3.36
N LEU A 154 -20.00 47.16 2.39
CA LEU A 154 -19.98 45.94 1.61
C LEU A 154 -18.55 45.63 1.09
N LEU A 155 -17.77 46.68 0.84
CA LEU A 155 -16.36 46.62 0.47
C LEU A 155 -15.49 45.98 1.57
N ARG A 156 -15.70 46.31 2.86
CA ARG A 156 -14.94 45.69 3.98
C ARG A 156 -15.29 44.22 4.15
N ALA A 157 -16.58 43.88 4.09
CA ALA A 157 -17.02 42.48 4.19
C ALA A 157 -16.47 41.65 2.99
N ALA A 158 -16.51 42.21 1.79
CA ALA A 158 -15.96 41.58 0.60
C ALA A 158 -14.43 41.43 0.68
N SER A 159 -13.70 42.41 1.20
CA SER A 159 -12.25 42.29 1.38
C SER A 159 -11.84 41.23 2.37
N PHE A 160 -12.55 41.07 3.51
CA PHE A 160 -12.32 39.99 4.47
C PHE A 160 -12.62 38.61 3.85
N LEU A 161 -13.74 38.49 3.11
CA LEU A 161 -14.08 37.25 2.43
C LEU A 161 -13.01 36.89 1.38
N MET A 162 -12.56 37.85 0.58
CA MET A 162 -11.50 37.61 -0.40
C MET A 162 -10.18 37.22 0.24
N ALA A 163 -9.78 37.88 1.31
CA ALA A 163 -8.58 37.51 2.06
C ALA A 163 -8.66 36.08 2.65
N ALA A 164 -9.82 35.71 3.20
CA ALA A 164 -10.04 34.36 3.71
C ALA A 164 -9.98 33.29 2.61
N LEU A 165 -10.61 33.54 1.46
CA LEU A 165 -10.56 32.64 0.30
C LEU A 165 -9.13 32.49 -0.24
N LEU A 166 -8.38 33.58 -0.31
CA LEU A 166 -6.98 33.56 -0.75
C LEU A 166 -6.09 32.76 0.24
N ALA A 167 -6.25 33.01 1.54
CA ALA A 167 -5.52 32.29 2.58
C ALA A 167 -5.81 30.77 2.52
N LEU A 168 -7.06 30.39 2.33
CA LEU A 168 -7.48 29.00 2.24
C LEU A 168 -6.99 28.35 0.93
N ALA A 169 -7.00 29.07 -0.21
CA ALA A 169 -6.42 28.61 -1.46
C ALA A 169 -4.92 28.34 -1.33
N VAL A 170 -4.17 29.24 -0.69
CA VAL A 170 -2.73 29.06 -0.42
C VAL A 170 -2.49 27.87 0.53
N ALA A 171 -3.29 27.73 1.60
CA ALA A 171 -3.18 26.63 2.54
C ALA A 171 -3.51 25.25 1.92
N SER A 172 -4.34 25.19 0.86
CA SER A 172 -4.68 23.93 0.18
C SER A 172 -3.54 23.39 -0.71
N ILE A 173 -2.58 24.22 -1.13
CA ILE A 173 -1.46 23.83 -2.00
C ILE A 173 -0.60 22.74 -1.38
N PRO A 174 -0.09 22.85 -0.14
CA PRO A 174 0.72 21.77 0.47
C PRO A 174 -0.05 20.49 0.62
N LEU A 175 -1.34 20.54 0.97
CA LEU A 175 -2.18 19.35 1.12
C LEU A 175 -2.37 18.64 -0.24
N ALA A 176 -2.69 19.38 -1.31
CA ALA A 176 -2.81 18.82 -2.64
C ALA A 176 -1.48 18.19 -3.11
N ARG A 177 -0.34 18.81 -2.80
CA ARG A 177 0.99 18.26 -3.12
C ARG A 177 1.33 17.03 -2.30
N ALA A 178 0.93 16.98 -1.03
CA ALA A 178 1.18 15.85 -0.14
C ALA A 178 0.48 14.56 -0.60
N ILE A 179 -0.66 14.67 -1.27
CA ILE A 179 -1.43 13.52 -1.77
C ILE A 179 -1.08 13.21 -3.24
N SER A 180 -1.10 14.23 -4.10
CA SER A 180 -0.97 14.02 -5.55
C SER A 180 0.43 13.55 -5.96
N ARG A 181 1.50 14.11 -5.38
CA ARG A 181 2.88 13.75 -5.76
C ARG A 181 3.25 12.30 -5.46
N PRO A 182 2.94 11.74 -4.27
CA PRO A 182 3.19 10.32 -3.99
C PRO A 182 2.39 9.40 -4.91
N LEU A 183 1.10 9.69 -5.15
CA LEU A 183 0.27 8.91 -6.07
C LEU A 183 0.80 8.91 -7.51
N GLU A 184 1.30 10.07 -7.98
CA GLU A 184 1.93 10.17 -9.29
C GLU A 184 3.19 9.32 -9.40
N ARG A 185 4.06 9.35 -8.38
CA ARG A 185 5.28 8.52 -8.32
C ARG A 185 4.93 7.04 -8.31
N LEU A 186 3.96 6.64 -7.48
CA LEU A 186 3.47 5.27 -7.45
C LEU A 186 2.93 4.86 -8.83
N GLY A 187 2.08 5.69 -9.45
CA GLY A 187 1.55 5.41 -10.78
C GLY A 187 2.61 5.33 -11.88
N VAL A 188 3.72 6.07 -11.77
CA VAL A 188 4.88 5.94 -12.69
C VAL A 188 5.58 4.60 -12.47
N ALA A 189 5.84 4.23 -11.21
CA ALA A 189 6.50 2.97 -10.88
C ALA A 189 5.67 1.75 -11.33
N VAL A 190 4.36 1.75 -11.07
CA VAL A 190 3.43 0.69 -11.49
C VAL A 190 3.41 0.54 -13.02
N ARG A 191 3.37 1.64 -13.77
CA ARG A 191 3.40 1.58 -15.25
C ARG A 191 4.74 1.11 -15.78
N ALA A 192 5.85 1.55 -15.20
CA ALA A 192 7.18 1.10 -15.61
C ALA A 192 7.34 -0.41 -15.36
N PHE A 193 6.88 -0.90 -14.19
CA PHE A 193 6.86 -2.31 -13.86
C PHE A 193 6.00 -3.13 -14.83
N GLY A 194 4.78 -2.67 -15.13
CA GLY A 194 3.89 -3.31 -16.11
C GLY A 194 4.41 -3.26 -17.55
N ALA A 195 5.31 -2.32 -17.88
CA ALA A 195 5.98 -2.24 -19.16
C ALA A 195 7.25 -3.14 -19.25
N GLY A 196 7.55 -3.92 -18.18
CA GLY A 196 8.66 -4.87 -18.14
C GLY A 196 9.92 -4.40 -17.40
N ASP A 197 9.94 -3.19 -16.85
CA ASP A 197 11.01 -2.76 -15.95
C ASP A 197 10.75 -3.32 -14.55
N LEU A 198 11.18 -4.57 -14.33
CA LEU A 198 10.99 -5.28 -13.06
C LEU A 198 11.77 -4.65 -11.89
N SER A 199 12.71 -3.75 -12.17
CA SER A 199 13.47 -3.03 -11.13
C SER A 199 12.75 -1.77 -10.63
N ALA A 200 11.66 -1.36 -11.29
CA ALA A 200 10.89 -0.17 -10.93
C ALA A 200 10.28 -0.31 -9.54
N ARG A 201 10.50 0.70 -8.69
CA ARG A 201 9.97 0.79 -7.32
C ARG A 201 9.46 2.20 -7.06
N ALA A 202 8.43 2.30 -6.25
CA ALA A 202 7.87 3.60 -5.85
C ALA A 202 8.78 4.34 -4.87
N ARG A 203 9.46 3.63 -3.97
CA ARG A 203 10.41 4.13 -2.94
C ARG A 203 9.86 5.34 -2.18
N LEU A 204 8.61 5.25 -1.76
CA LEU A 204 7.96 6.31 -0.99
C LEU A 204 8.17 6.08 0.51
N PRO A 205 8.31 7.16 1.31
CA PRO A 205 8.36 7.01 2.77
C PRO A 205 7.03 6.40 3.27
N ALA A 206 7.15 5.45 4.20
CA ALA A 206 6.01 4.75 4.80
C ALA A 206 5.23 5.64 5.78
N ARG A 207 4.65 6.74 5.27
CA ARG A 207 3.82 7.67 6.04
C ARG A 207 2.45 7.77 5.38
N GLY A 208 1.40 7.49 6.18
CA GLY A 208 0.02 7.48 5.70
C GLY A 208 -0.31 6.33 4.73
N GLU A 209 -1.57 6.27 4.32
CA GLU A 209 -2.15 5.17 3.52
C GLU A 209 -1.47 5.02 2.15
N VAL A 210 -1.08 6.13 1.52
CA VAL A 210 -0.37 6.09 0.23
C VAL A 210 1.02 5.46 0.36
N GLY A 211 1.70 5.72 1.49
CA GLY A 211 3.00 5.11 1.80
C GLY A 211 2.90 3.60 2.05
N GLU A 212 1.82 3.14 2.67
CA GLU A 212 1.55 1.71 2.88
C GLU A 212 1.28 0.99 1.57
N VAL A 213 0.44 1.56 0.70
CA VAL A 213 0.18 1.02 -0.64
C VAL A 213 1.45 0.96 -1.48
N ALA A 214 2.29 1.99 -1.41
CA ALA A 214 3.56 2.01 -2.14
C ALA A 214 4.52 0.93 -1.63
N ARG A 215 4.58 0.69 -0.33
CA ARG A 215 5.39 -0.39 0.26
C ARG A 215 4.88 -1.77 -0.18
N ALA A 216 3.56 -2.01 -0.09
CA ALA A 216 2.96 -3.26 -0.55
C ALA A 216 3.25 -3.51 -2.05
N PHE A 217 3.21 -2.45 -2.88
CA PHE A 217 3.62 -2.55 -4.28
C PHE A 217 5.10 -2.91 -4.42
N ASP A 218 6.01 -2.24 -3.68
CA ASP A 218 7.45 -2.50 -3.76
C ASP A 218 7.79 -3.93 -3.29
N GLU A 219 7.10 -4.46 -2.27
CA GLU A 219 7.22 -5.85 -1.81
C GLU A 219 6.71 -6.84 -2.86
N MET A 220 5.54 -6.59 -3.44
CA MET A 220 4.99 -7.40 -4.53
C MET A 220 5.94 -7.42 -5.75
N ALA A 221 6.41 -6.24 -6.15
CA ALA A 221 7.36 -6.10 -7.26
C ALA A 221 8.67 -6.85 -6.99
N GLY A 222 9.18 -6.81 -5.75
CA GLY A 222 10.34 -7.58 -5.34
C GLY A 222 10.14 -9.09 -5.44
N ARG A 223 8.99 -9.59 -5.01
CA ARG A 223 8.64 -11.02 -5.11
C ARG A 223 8.52 -11.48 -6.56
N ILE A 224 7.86 -10.70 -7.42
CA ILE A 224 7.72 -11.02 -8.84
C ILE A 224 9.08 -10.99 -9.55
N GLU A 225 9.93 -9.99 -9.27
CA GLU A 225 11.29 -9.92 -9.84
C GLU A 225 12.11 -11.15 -9.43
N ALA A 226 12.07 -11.56 -8.16
CA ALA A 226 12.77 -12.73 -7.66
C ALA A 226 12.28 -14.02 -8.32
N LEU A 227 10.94 -14.18 -8.46
CA LEU A 227 10.34 -15.33 -9.13
C LEU A 227 10.77 -15.43 -10.60
N LEU A 228 10.68 -14.35 -11.36
CA LEU A 228 11.06 -14.33 -12.77
C LEU A 228 12.57 -14.53 -12.97
N ARG A 229 13.39 -14.05 -12.04
CA ARG A 229 14.84 -14.32 -12.07
C ARG A 229 15.13 -15.79 -11.82
N SER A 230 14.51 -16.39 -10.81
CA SER A 230 14.64 -17.81 -10.49
C SER A 230 14.18 -18.69 -11.68
N GLU A 231 13.05 -18.33 -12.32
CA GLU A 231 12.55 -19.05 -13.51
C GLU A 231 13.53 -18.97 -14.68
N LYS A 232 14.10 -17.79 -14.97
CA LYS A 232 15.11 -17.63 -16.02
C LYS A 232 16.38 -18.43 -15.74
N GLU A 233 16.85 -18.41 -14.50
CA GLU A 233 18.02 -19.20 -14.08
C GLU A 233 17.74 -20.69 -14.21
N LEU A 234 16.54 -21.16 -13.82
CA LEU A 234 16.10 -22.54 -13.99
C LEU A 234 16.13 -22.94 -15.47
N LEU A 235 15.50 -22.17 -16.37
CA LEU A 235 15.46 -22.46 -17.80
C LEU A 235 16.85 -22.47 -18.44
N ALA A 236 17.73 -21.53 -18.05
CA ALA A 236 19.10 -21.47 -18.54
C ALA A 236 19.91 -22.72 -18.12
N ASN A 237 19.80 -23.10 -16.84
CA ASN A 237 20.50 -24.26 -16.30
C ASN A 237 19.97 -25.57 -16.90
N VAL A 238 18.64 -25.74 -17.00
CA VAL A 238 18.04 -26.91 -17.66
C VAL A 238 18.53 -27.02 -19.11
N SER A 239 18.55 -25.92 -19.85
CA SER A 239 19.02 -25.92 -21.25
C SER A 239 20.49 -26.32 -21.37
N HIS A 240 21.31 -25.89 -20.42
CA HIS A 240 22.74 -26.27 -20.42
C HIS A 240 22.94 -27.75 -20.09
N GLU A 241 22.21 -28.26 -19.07
CA GLU A 241 22.33 -29.64 -18.62
C GLU A 241 21.69 -30.65 -19.58
N LEU A 242 20.71 -30.26 -20.37
CA LEU A 242 20.20 -31.09 -21.48
C LEU A 242 21.16 -31.16 -22.65
N ARG A 243 21.90 -30.08 -22.92
CA ARG A 243 22.82 -30.04 -24.09
C ARG A 243 24.00 -30.97 -23.93
N THR A 244 24.52 -31.15 -22.73
CA THR A 244 25.72 -31.94 -22.44
C THR A 244 25.52 -33.43 -22.77
N PRO A 245 24.54 -34.17 -22.19
CA PRO A 245 24.32 -35.59 -22.52
C PRO A 245 23.87 -35.77 -23.95
N LEU A 246 23.10 -34.82 -24.53
CA LEU A 246 22.71 -34.87 -25.94
C LEU A 246 23.92 -34.79 -26.87
N ALA A 247 24.90 -33.93 -26.56
CA ALA A 247 26.14 -33.83 -27.32
C ALA A 247 27.00 -35.11 -27.20
N ARG A 248 27.11 -35.70 -25.99
CA ARG A 248 27.80 -36.97 -25.76
C ARG A 248 27.13 -38.12 -26.55
N ALA A 249 25.81 -38.23 -26.43
CA ALA A 249 25.03 -39.25 -27.13
C ALA A 249 25.22 -39.13 -28.65
N ARG A 250 25.27 -37.88 -29.21
CA ARG A 250 25.52 -37.67 -30.64
C ARG A 250 26.92 -38.11 -31.07
N VAL A 251 27.96 -37.75 -30.29
CA VAL A 251 29.34 -38.20 -30.57
C VAL A 251 29.45 -39.71 -30.47
N ALA A 252 28.83 -40.32 -29.44
CA ALA A 252 28.81 -41.77 -29.30
C ALA A 252 28.10 -42.47 -30.46
N LEU A 253 27.03 -41.87 -31.01
CA LEU A 253 26.31 -42.36 -32.16
C LEU A 253 27.21 -42.35 -33.45
N ASP A 254 27.90 -41.22 -33.65
CA ASP A 254 28.82 -41.08 -34.79
C ASP A 254 29.97 -42.13 -34.71
N LEU A 255 30.54 -42.30 -33.52
CA LEU A 255 31.58 -43.29 -33.25
C LEU A 255 31.08 -44.75 -33.35
N ALA A 256 29.83 -45.01 -32.96
CA ALA A 256 29.20 -46.31 -33.10
C ALA A 256 28.98 -46.71 -34.57
N ALA A 257 28.73 -45.71 -35.43
CA ALA A 257 28.54 -45.93 -36.87
C ALA A 257 29.85 -46.26 -37.60
N GLU A 258 31.00 -45.81 -37.11
CA GLU A 258 32.33 -46.00 -37.71
C GLU A 258 33.13 -47.15 -37.08
N GLY A 259 32.66 -47.70 -35.92
CA GLY A 259 33.36 -48.69 -35.12
C GLY A 259 33.12 -50.13 -35.51
N ASP A 260 33.95 -51.05 -34.96
CA ASP A 260 33.69 -52.50 -34.99
C ASP A 260 32.52 -52.86 -34.04
N LEU A 261 32.03 -54.09 -34.11
CA LEU A 261 30.83 -54.54 -33.37
C LEU A 261 30.97 -54.37 -31.84
N GLU A 262 32.13 -54.57 -31.28
CA GLU A 262 32.39 -54.47 -29.86
C GLU A 262 32.40 -53.02 -29.37
N ARG A 263 32.99 -52.11 -30.16
CA ARG A 263 32.99 -50.66 -29.91
C ARG A 263 31.61 -50.08 -30.08
N SER A 264 30.89 -50.49 -31.13
CA SER A 264 29.50 -50.03 -31.36
C SER A 264 28.59 -50.43 -30.20
N ARG A 265 28.70 -51.65 -29.66
CA ARG A 265 27.92 -52.07 -28.49
C ARG A 265 28.23 -51.22 -27.26
N ARG A 266 29.48 -50.82 -27.03
CA ARG A 266 29.87 -49.96 -25.91
C ARG A 266 29.29 -48.57 -26.07
N TYR A 267 29.39 -47.96 -27.25
CA TYR A 267 28.81 -46.66 -27.51
C TYR A 267 27.28 -46.64 -27.41
N LEU A 268 26.60 -47.71 -27.85
CA LEU A 268 25.17 -47.85 -27.70
C LEU A 268 24.76 -47.92 -26.19
N ALA A 269 25.56 -48.58 -25.36
CA ALA A 269 25.32 -48.59 -23.92
C ALA A 269 25.53 -47.20 -23.27
N GLU A 270 26.54 -46.43 -23.73
CA GLU A 270 26.77 -45.04 -23.31
C GLU A 270 25.60 -44.12 -23.72
N ILE A 271 25.10 -44.27 -24.96
CA ILE A 271 23.89 -43.53 -25.42
C ILE A 271 22.68 -43.86 -24.54
N GLY A 272 22.49 -45.15 -24.20
CA GLY A 272 21.42 -45.58 -23.32
C GLY A 272 21.52 -44.93 -21.92
N ALA A 273 22.73 -44.82 -21.36
CA ALA A 273 22.96 -44.15 -20.10
C ALA A 273 22.68 -42.63 -20.18
N ASP A 274 23.13 -41.95 -21.27
CA ASP A 274 22.85 -40.52 -21.49
C ASP A 274 21.34 -40.24 -21.68
N LEU A 275 20.60 -41.11 -22.37
CA LEU A 275 19.15 -40.99 -22.52
C LEU A 275 18.42 -41.18 -21.19
N ASN A 276 18.83 -42.12 -20.36
CA ASN A 276 18.26 -42.28 -19.00
C ASN A 276 18.55 -41.06 -18.09
N GLU A 277 19.74 -40.45 -18.24
CA GLU A 277 20.08 -39.18 -17.57
C GLU A 277 19.15 -38.05 -17.99
N LEU A 278 18.88 -37.94 -19.29
CA LEU A 278 17.96 -36.95 -19.87
C LEU A 278 16.51 -37.16 -19.40
N GLU A 279 16.03 -38.40 -19.38
CA GLU A 279 14.68 -38.75 -18.92
C GLU A 279 14.50 -38.37 -17.43
N SER A 280 15.46 -38.75 -16.59
CA SER A 280 15.46 -38.37 -15.18
C SER A 280 15.44 -36.86 -14.98
N LEU A 281 16.22 -36.08 -15.75
CA LEU A 281 16.25 -34.64 -15.69
C LEU A 281 14.91 -34.02 -16.06
N VAL A 282 14.29 -34.47 -17.16
CA VAL A 282 12.97 -33.99 -17.59
C VAL A 282 11.91 -34.25 -16.51
N GLU A 283 11.92 -35.43 -15.95
CA GLU A 283 11.01 -35.79 -14.89
C GLU A 283 11.23 -34.94 -13.62
N ASP A 284 12.50 -34.64 -13.24
CA ASP A 284 12.82 -33.76 -12.09
C ASP A 284 12.27 -32.36 -12.30
N VAL A 285 12.43 -31.79 -13.50
CA VAL A 285 11.91 -30.47 -13.84
C VAL A 285 10.39 -30.45 -13.79
N LEU A 286 9.72 -31.47 -14.37
CA LEU A 286 8.26 -31.58 -14.34
C LEU A 286 7.71 -31.75 -12.93
N ALA A 287 8.35 -32.55 -12.08
CA ALA A 287 7.96 -32.72 -10.69
C ALA A 287 8.11 -31.40 -9.90
N ALA A 288 9.25 -30.71 -10.06
CA ALA A 288 9.48 -29.41 -9.45
C ALA A 288 8.43 -28.37 -9.88
N ALA A 289 8.15 -28.27 -11.21
CA ALA A 289 7.16 -27.35 -11.76
C ALA A 289 5.73 -27.63 -11.22
N ARG A 290 5.33 -28.90 -11.10
CA ARG A 290 4.03 -29.27 -10.52
C ARG A 290 3.90 -28.83 -9.05
N LEU A 291 4.97 -29.02 -8.26
CA LEU A 291 5.00 -28.62 -6.86
C LEU A 291 4.97 -27.09 -6.69
N ASP A 292 5.65 -26.33 -7.57
CA ASP A 292 5.65 -24.87 -7.54
C ASP A 292 4.27 -24.27 -7.89
N LEU A 293 3.60 -24.84 -8.90
CA LEU A 293 2.23 -24.44 -9.28
C LEU A 293 1.22 -24.70 -8.16
N ALA A 294 1.48 -25.68 -7.34
CA ALA A 294 0.63 -26.01 -6.19
C ALA A 294 0.87 -25.09 -4.98
N ALA A 295 2.11 -24.71 -4.71
CA ALA A 295 2.47 -23.80 -3.62
C ALA A 295 1.96 -22.36 -3.84
N GLY A 296 1.69 -21.95 -5.10
CA GLY A 296 1.15 -20.62 -5.46
C GLY A 296 -0.37 -20.49 -5.37
N ARG A 297 -1.10 -21.59 -5.07
CA ARG A 297 -2.56 -21.58 -4.83
C ARG A 297 -2.82 -21.50 -3.33
N ASP A 298 -4.01 -20.98 -2.95
CA ASP A 298 -4.46 -20.76 -1.57
C ASP A 298 -3.86 -21.73 -0.53
N PRO A 299 -3.49 -21.25 0.68
CA PRO A 299 -2.93 -22.10 1.75
C PRO A 299 -3.82 -23.28 2.18
N GLY A 300 -5.06 -23.38 1.64
CA GLY A 300 -5.99 -24.47 1.84
C GLY A 300 -6.21 -25.38 0.62
N ALA A 301 -5.58 -25.07 -0.54
CA ALA A 301 -5.68 -25.95 -1.70
C ALA A 301 -4.71 -27.12 -1.53
N ALA A 302 -5.26 -28.33 -1.38
CA ALA A 302 -4.48 -29.55 -1.35
C ALA A 302 -3.50 -29.58 -2.54
N LEU A 303 -2.21 -29.76 -2.27
CA LEU A 303 -1.20 -30.05 -3.25
C LEU A 303 -1.70 -31.19 -4.15
N PRO A 304 -1.42 -31.19 -5.47
CA PRO A 304 -1.84 -32.28 -6.33
C PRO A 304 -0.96 -33.54 -6.13
N LEU A 305 -0.81 -33.92 -4.86
CA LEU A 305 -0.20 -35.17 -4.47
C LEU A 305 -1.21 -36.30 -4.71
N ARG A 306 -0.78 -37.35 -5.34
CA ARG A 306 -1.56 -38.59 -5.44
C ARG A 306 -1.33 -39.42 -4.18
N CYS A 307 -1.88 -38.93 -3.07
CA CYS A 307 -1.70 -39.60 -1.78
C CYS A 307 -2.52 -40.88 -1.75
N GLU A 308 -1.86 -41.99 -1.41
CA GLU A 308 -2.46 -43.28 -1.11
C GLU A 308 -1.82 -43.86 0.17
N ARG A 309 -2.39 -44.93 0.67
CA ARG A 309 -1.78 -45.64 1.80
C ARG A 309 -0.54 -46.37 1.33
N VAL A 310 0.58 -46.07 1.97
CA VAL A 310 1.90 -46.62 1.65
C VAL A 310 2.46 -47.29 2.87
N ASP A 311 2.82 -48.58 2.75
CA ASP A 311 3.63 -49.26 3.71
C ASP A 311 5.06 -48.69 3.69
N ALA A 312 5.45 -48.03 4.77
CA ALA A 312 6.77 -47.40 4.88
C ALA A 312 7.92 -48.42 4.76
N LYS A 313 7.73 -49.67 5.26
CA LYS A 313 8.73 -50.74 5.16
C LYS A 313 8.91 -51.15 3.68
N ASP A 314 7.81 -51.40 2.98
CA ASP A 314 7.83 -51.78 1.57
C ASP A 314 8.51 -50.69 0.71
N LEU A 315 8.20 -49.40 0.97
CA LEU A 315 8.83 -48.27 0.31
C LEU A 315 10.36 -48.26 0.45
N VAL A 316 10.87 -48.46 1.68
CA VAL A 316 12.29 -48.44 2.00
C VAL A 316 13.00 -49.71 1.46
N VAL A 317 12.39 -50.88 1.57
CA VAL A 317 12.95 -52.14 1.05
C VAL A 317 13.08 -52.08 -0.47
N ARG A 318 12.04 -51.65 -1.17
CA ARG A 318 12.08 -51.50 -2.64
C ARG A 318 13.11 -50.46 -3.10
N ALA A 319 13.32 -49.39 -2.37
CA ALA A 319 14.38 -48.42 -2.70
C ALA A 319 15.78 -49.08 -2.56
N ALA A 320 15.98 -49.83 -1.49
CA ALA A 320 17.24 -50.59 -1.30
C ALA A 320 17.48 -51.65 -2.38
N GLU A 321 16.44 -52.39 -2.79
CA GLU A 321 16.51 -53.39 -3.84
C GLU A 321 16.85 -52.77 -5.21
N ARG A 322 16.18 -51.63 -5.57
CA ARG A 322 16.50 -50.90 -6.79
C ARG A 322 17.97 -50.42 -6.81
N PHE A 323 18.43 -49.86 -5.69
CA PHE A 323 19.83 -49.43 -5.56
C PHE A 323 20.81 -50.57 -5.74
N ARG A 324 20.59 -51.72 -5.08
CA ARG A 324 21.45 -52.90 -5.22
C ARG A 324 21.46 -53.47 -6.65
N THR A 325 20.29 -53.46 -7.30
CA THR A 325 20.17 -53.92 -8.69
C THR A 325 20.92 -53.02 -9.68
N ALA A 326 20.79 -51.70 -9.46
CA ALA A 326 21.46 -50.73 -10.32
C ALA A 326 22.96 -50.60 -10.05
N HIS A 327 23.40 -50.90 -8.82
CA HIS A 327 24.78 -50.75 -8.39
C HIS A 327 25.28 -51.99 -7.58
N PRO A 328 25.45 -53.16 -8.22
CA PRO A 328 25.77 -54.41 -7.53
C PRO A 328 27.12 -54.36 -6.79
N ASP A 329 28.06 -53.56 -7.30
CA ASP A 329 29.40 -53.44 -6.68
C ASP A 329 29.44 -52.44 -5.51
N ARG A 330 28.29 -51.81 -5.17
CA ARG A 330 28.23 -50.79 -4.14
C ARG A 330 27.61 -51.37 -2.84
N PRO A 331 28.36 -51.45 -1.73
CA PRO A 331 27.81 -51.92 -0.47
C PRO A 331 26.70 -50.99 0.05
N LEU A 332 25.52 -51.57 0.38
CA LEU A 332 24.40 -50.87 1.03
C LEU A 332 24.02 -51.57 2.30
N ASP A 333 24.22 -50.90 3.45
CA ASP A 333 23.77 -51.32 4.78
C ASP A 333 22.37 -50.76 5.05
N VAL A 334 21.38 -51.60 5.26
CA VAL A 334 19.97 -51.22 5.47
C VAL A 334 19.57 -51.59 6.89
N ARG A 335 19.12 -50.61 7.68
CA ARG A 335 18.69 -50.78 9.06
C ARG A 335 17.26 -50.24 9.20
N ILE A 336 16.33 -51.14 9.46
CA ILE A 336 14.92 -50.82 9.66
C ILE A 336 14.57 -51.14 11.11
N ALA A 337 14.23 -50.09 11.89
CA ALA A 337 13.74 -50.21 13.25
C ALA A 337 12.20 -50.24 13.23
N GLU A 338 11.66 -51.42 13.48
CA GLU A 338 10.19 -51.61 13.54
C GLU A 338 9.63 -51.28 14.94
N PRO A 339 8.36 -50.84 15.04
CA PRO A 339 7.41 -50.68 13.93
C PRO A 339 7.60 -49.38 13.18
N LEU A 340 7.39 -49.41 11.87
CA LEU A 340 7.25 -48.20 11.04
C LEU A 340 5.79 -47.81 10.91
N PRO A 341 5.45 -46.51 10.81
CA PRO A 341 4.08 -46.04 10.62
C PRO A 341 3.59 -46.27 9.19
N ASP A 342 2.28 -46.51 9.04
CA ASP A 342 1.63 -46.38 7.74
C ASP A 342 1.62 -44.92 7.30
N LEU A 343 1.85 -44.64 6.02
CA LEU A 343 1.87 -43.32 5.48
C LEU A 343 0.62 -43.07 4.61
N VAL A 344 0.20 -41.78 4.52
CA VAL A 344 -0.67 -41.31 3.46
C VAL A 344 0.14 -40.34 2.62
N ALA A 345 0.68 -40.85 1.51
CA ALA A 345 1.71 -40.13 0.73
C ALA A 345 1.64 -40.49 -0.76
N ASP A 346 2.30 -39.73 -1.59
CA ASP A 346 2.55 -40.04 -3.00
C ASP A 346 3.77 -40.98 -3.09
N PRO A 347 3.56 -42.28 -3.40
CA PRO A 347 4.65 -43.25 -3.39
C PRO A 347 5.66 -42.98 -4.51
N GLY A 348 5.23 -42.40 -5.63
CA GLY A 348 6.10 -42.05 -6.74
C GLY A 348 7.10 -40.95 -6.37
N LEU A 349 6.61 -39.91 -5.67
CA LEU A 349 7.44 -38.81 -5.23
C LEU A 349 8.37 -39.23 -4.06
N LEU A 350 7.89 -40.01 -3.08
CA LEU A 350 8.73 -40.48 -1.99
C LEU A 350 9.79 -41.47 -2.48
N ARG A 351 9.45 -42.35 -3.44
CA ARG A 351 10.44 -43.19 -4.12
C ARG A 351 11.58 -42.33 -4.69
N ARG A 352 11.23 -41.25 -5.39
CA ARG A 352 12.20 -40.36 -6.01
C ARG A 352 13.10 -39.65 -4.98
N VAL A 353 12.55 -39.28 -3.82
CA VAL A 353 13.37 -38.79 -2.69
C VAL A 353 14.42 -39.79 -2.33
N LEU A 354 14.04 -41.05 -2.08
CA LEU A 354 14.98 -42.12 -1.68
C LEU A 354 16.01 -42.39 -2.77
N ASP A 355 15.59 -42.53 -4.01
CA ASP A 355 16.46 -42.76 -5.15
C ASP A 355 17.50 -41.62 -5.30
N ASN A 356 17.07 -40.34 -5.15
CA ASN A 356 17.95 -39.18 -5.19
C ASN A 356 18.97 -39.16 -4.04
N LEU A 357 18.55 -39.49 -2.82
CA LEU A 357 19.45 -39.48 -1.67
C LEU A 357 20.49 -40.61 -1.76
N LEU A 358 20.07 -41.82 -2.18
CA LEU A 358 20.96 -42.98 -2.35
C LEU A 358 21.97 -42.75 -3.50
N ASP A 359 21.53 -42.17 -4.63
CA ASP A 359 22.42 -41.86 -5.74
C ASP A 359 23.43 -40.76 -5.38
N ASN A 360 23.03 -39.74 -4.61
CA ASN A 360 23.96 -38.74 -4.09
C ASN A 360 25.01 -39.40 -3.14
N ALA A 361 24.57 -40.23 -2.22
CA ALA A 361 25.47 -40.91 -1.31
C ALA A 361 26.50 -41.77 -2.08
N ARG A 362 26.08 -42.42 -3.17
CA ARG A 362 26.97 -43.18 -4.06
C ARG A 362 27.94 -42.26 -4.81
N LYS A 363 27.47 -41.18 -5.41
CA LYS A 363 28.26 -40.27 -6.26
C LYS A 363 29.37 -39.54 -5.51
N TYR A 364 29.13 -39.20 -4.25
CA TYR A 364 30.02 -38.34 -3.50
C TYR A 364 30.90 -39.11 -2.47
N SER A 365 30.76 -40.42 -2.40
CA SER A 365 31.61 -41.26 -1.57
C SER A 365 32.48 -42.24 -2.37
N ASP A 366 33.52 -42.77 -1.74
CA ASP A 366 34.43 -43.70 -2.38
C ASP A 366 33.71 -45.01 -2.70
N GLY A 367 34.10 -45.71 -3.84
CA GLY A 367 33.44 -46.92 -4.32
C GLY A 367 33.46 -48.08 -3.31
N ALA A 368 34.46 -48.15 -2.48
CA ALA A 368 34.58 -49.16 -1.44
C ALA A 368 33.80 -48.88 -0.15
N ALA A 369 33.43 -47.61 0.10
CA ALA A 369 32.77 -47.23 1.35
C ALA A 369 31.26 -47.56 1.30
N PRO A 370 30.66 -48.13 2.35
CA PRO A 370 29.23 -48.46 2.37
C PRO A 370 28.37 -47.23 2.46
N VAL A 371 27.23 -47.26 1.74
CA VAL A 371 26.10 -46.33 1.95
C VAL A 371 25.20 -46.95 3.05
N THR A 372 24.78 -46.18 4.00
CA THR A 372 23.88 -46.63 5.06
C THR A 372 22.50 -45.99 4.90
N LEU A 373 21.45 -46.82 4.88
CA LEU A 373 20.05 -46.42 4.88
C LEU A 373 19.40 -46.85 6.17
N VAL A 374 18.95 -45.88 6.97
CA VAL A 374 18.27 -46.16 8.25
C VAL A 374 16.84 -45.65 8.16
N ALA A 375 15.87 -46.46 8.56
CA ALA A 375 14.47 -46.09 8.69
C ALA A 375 13.92 -46.43 10.06
N ARG A 376 13.21 -45.51 10.70
CA ARG A 376 12.60 -45.67 12.02
C ARG A 376 11.29 -44.93 12.14
N GLY A 377 10.43 -45.39 13.03
CA GLY A 377 9.28 -44.64 13.49
C GLY A 377 9.72 -43.61 14.55
N ASP A 378 9.26 -42.37 14.42
CA ASP A 378 9.56 -41.28 15.36
C ASP A 378 8.31 -40.43 15.59
N GLY A 379 7.66 -40.57 16.78
CA GLY A 379 6.49 -39.78 17.14
C GLY A 379 5.30 -39.93 16.18
N GLY A 380 5.14 -41.08 15.53
CA GLY A 380 4.09 -41.29 14.52
C GLY A 380 4.48 -40.88 13.12
N ALA A 381 5.69 -40.37 12.88
CA ALA A 381 6.26 -40.07 11.57
C ALA A 381 7.26 -41.18 11.15
N LEU A 382 7.43 -41.34 9.84
CA LEU A 382 8.57 -42.08 9.29
C LEU A 382 9.79 -41.13 9.26
N ALA A 383 10.88 -41.53 9.92
CA ALA A 383 12.16 -40.86 9.81
C ALA A 383 13.13 -41.74 9.01
N VAL A 384 13.77 -41.18 8.00
CA VAL A 384 14.79 -41.88 7.19
C VAL A 384 16.08 -41.08 7.21
N GLU A 385 17.20 -41.80 7.30
CA GLU A 385 18.54 -41.23 7.19
C GLU A 385 19.32 -42.02 6.11
N VAL A 386 19.93 -41.27 5.19
CA VAL A 386 20.91 -41.81 4.23
C VAL A 386 22.25 -41.20 4.59
N ARG A 387 23.23 -42.05 4.84
CA ARG A 387 24.58 -41.64 5.24
C ARG A 387 25.62 -42.21 4.30
N ASP A 388 26.57 -41.38 3.90
CA ASP A 388 27.75 -41.75 3.16
C ASP A 388 29.03 -41.44 3.95
N GLN A 389 30.15 -42.03 3.50
CA GLN A 389 31.50 -41.76 3.99
C GLN A 389 32.30 -41.04 2.88
N GLY A 390 31.75 -39.97 2.37
CA GLY A 390 32.31 -39.25 1.24
C GLY A 390 33.16 -38.03 1.61
N ILE A 391 33.31 -37.14 0.64
CA ILE A 391 34.16 -35.94 0.78
C ILE A 391 33.64 -34.94 1.82
N GLY A 392 32.39 -35.07 2.24
CA GLY A 392 31.71 -34.10 3.08
C GLY A 392 31.53 -32.75 2.42
N ILE A 393 30.86 -31.86 3.14
CA ILE A 393 30.40 -30.53 2.70
C ILE A 393 30.84 -29.52 3.74
N ASP A 394 31.35 -28.37 3.31
CA ASP A 394 31.72 -27.25 4.16
C ASP A 394 30.44 -26.56 4.71
N ASP A 395 30.48 -25.99 5.93
CA ASP A 395 29.35 -25.33 6.59
C ASP A 395 28.70 -24.23 5.72
N ALA A 396 29.52 -23.45 5.00
CA ALA A 396 29.04 -22.39 4.11
C ALA A 396 28.19 -22.92 2.95
N ASP A 397 28.44 -24.17 2.51
CA ASP A 397 27.75 -24.83 1.41
C ASP A 397 26.50 -25.61 1.91
N LEU A 398 26.47 -26.02 3.19
CA LEU A 398 25.34 -26.74 3.77
C LEU A 398 24.03 -25.93 3.73
N GLU A 399 24.09 -24.62 4.00
CA GLU A 399 22.92 -23.73 3.93
C GLU A 399 22.30 -23.69 2.53
N ARG A 400 23.12 -23.89 1.50
CA ARG A 400 22.75 -23.81 0.08
C ARG A 400 22.47 -25.16 -0.56
N LEU A 401 22.71 -26.26 0.16
CA LEU A 401 22.66 -27.61 -0.37
C LEU A 401 21.32 -27.98 -1.05
N PHE A 402 20.22 -27.45 -0.53
CA PHE A 402 18.88 -27.69 -1.05
C PHE A 402 18.42 -26.59 -2.05
N THR A 403 19.32 -25.70 -2.49
CA THR A 403 19.03 -24.73 -3.54
C THR A 403 19.09 -25.39 -4.91
N PRO A 404 18.12 -25.20 -5.79
CA PRO A 404 18.17 -25.77 -7.14
C PRO A 404 19.46 -25.39 -7.86
N PHE A 405 20.05 -26.36 -8.58
CA PHE A 405 21.31 -26.25 -9.37
C PHE A 405 22.56 -25.92 -8.53
N PHE A 406 22.45 -25.92 -7.22
CA PHE A 406 23.62 -25.72 -6.38
C PHE A 406 24.50 -26.97 -6.40
N ARG A 407 25.81 -26.77 -6.63
CA ARG A 407 26.86 -27.79 -6.56
C ARG A 407 28.10 -27.17 -5.95
N THR A 408 28.75 -27.91 -5.05
CA THR A 408 30.03 -27.47 -4.48
C THR A 408 31.14 -27.51 -5.55
N ASP A 409 32.15 -26.64 -5.44
CA ASP A 409 33.27 -26.60 -6.38
C ASP A 409 34.01 -27.95 -6.47
N ARG A 410 34.12 -28.65 -5.33
CA ARG A 410 34.70 -29.99 -5.26
C ARG A 410 33.90 -31.05 -6.06
N SER A 411 32.58 -30.91 -6.12
CA SER A 411 31.69 -31.78 -6.88
C SER A 411 31.80 -31.54 -8.40
N ARG A 412 32.03 -30.29 -8.81
CA ARG A 412 32.25 -29.89 -10.20
C ARG A 412 33.58 -30.47 -10.75
N ALA A 413 34.63 -30.40 -9.93
CA ALA A 413 35.97 -30.87 -10.30
C ALA A 413 36.06 -32.40 -10.58
N ARG A 414 35.17 -33.20 -9.92
CA ARG A 414 35.18 -34.66 -10.08
C ARG A 414 34.40 -35.23 -11.28
N GLY A 415 33.67 -34.38 -12.01
CA GLY A 415 32.88 -34.83 -13.16
C GLY A 415 31.75 -35.83 -12.81
N THR A 416 31.38 -35.93 -11.53
CA THR A 416 30.36 -36.85 -11.02
C THR A 416 28.95 -36.39 -11.42
N GLY A 417 28.62 -36.41 -12.69
CA GLY A 417 27.35 -36.01 -13.30
C GLY A 417 26.15 -35.77 -12.34
N GLY A 418 25.38 -34.73 -12.63
CA GLY A 418 24.18 -34.44 -11.86
C GLY A 418 23.89 -32.93 -11.86
N VAL A 419 22.64 -32.60 -12.09
CA VAL A 419 22.14 -31.25 -12.38
C VAL A 419 22.03 -30.37 -11.13
N GLY A 420 22.16 -30.94 -9.92
CA GLY A 420 21.92 -30.23 -8.66
C GLY A 420 20.43 -29.99 -8.37
N LEU A 421 19.53 -30.72 -9.03
CA LEU A 421 18.07 -30.64 -8.80
C LEU A 421 17.58 -31.66 -7.77
N GLY A 422 18.24 -32.82 -7.63
CA GLY A 422 17.75 -33.94 -6.83
C GLY A 422 17.47 -33.60 -5.35
N LEU A 423 18.39 -32.88 -4.68
CA LEU A 423 18.20 -32.48 -3.29
C LEU A 423 17.16 -31.38 -3.13
N ALA A 424 17.12 -30.41 -4.06
CA ALA A 424 16.10 -29.38 -4.05
C ALA A 424 14.69 -29.98 -4.25
N LEU A 425 14.56 -30.95 -5.16
CA LEU A 425 13.33 -31.71 -5.36
C LEU A 425 12.97 -32.53 -4.13
N ALA A 426 13.93 -33.24 -3.54
CA ALA A 426 13.72 -34.01 -2.32
C ALA A 426 13.14 -33.13 -1.20
N ARG A 427 13.69 -31.94 -0.99
CA ARG A 427 13.18 -30.98 -0.02
C ARG A 427 11.73 -30.57 -0.33
N LYS A 428 11.44 -30.16 -1.56
CA LYS A 428 10.09 -29.78 -1.99
C LYS A 428 9.07 -30.91 -1.78
N VAL A 429 9.45 -32.14 -2.15
CA VAL A 429 8.58 -33.31 -1.97
C VAL A 429 8.31 -33.56 -0.48
N VAL A 430 9.35 -33.58 0.35
CA VAL A 430 9.21 -33.81 1.80
C VAL A 430 8.35 -32.72 2.46
N GLU A 431 8.61 -31.44 2.15
CA GLU A 431 7.84 -30.31 2.64
C GLU A 431 6.37 -30.39 2.18
N ALA A 432 6.11 -30.81 0.93
CA ALA A 432 4.78 -31.02 0.39
C ALA A 432 3.97 -32.10 1.13
N HIS A 433 4.67 -33.09 1.71
CA HIS A 433 4.06 -34.11 2.57
C HIS A 433 3.98 -33.68 4.05
N GLY A 434 4.25 -32.40 4.36
CA GLY A 434 4.24 -31.89 5.74
C GLY A 434 5.45 -32.33 6.58
N GLY A 435 6.49 -32.85 5.91
CA GLY A 435 7.70 -33.34 6.54
C GLY A 435 8.82 -32.30 6.66
N ARG A 436 9.99 -32.76 7.08
CA ARG A 436 11.22 -31.95 7.19
C ARG A 436 12.40 -32.73 6.64
N ILE A 437 13.36 -32.03 6.01
CA ILE A 437 14.64 -32.58 5.56
C ILE A 437 15.78 -31.73 6.07
N ALA A 438 16.86 -32.36 6.48
CA ALA A 438 18.09 -31.73 6.98
C ALA A 438 19.32 -32.51 6.54
N ALA A 439 20.46 -31.84 6.47
CA ALA A 439 21.75 -32.47 6.20
C ALA A 439 22.74 -32.12 7.32
N GLU A 440 23.56 -33.08 7.69
CA GLU A 440 24.72 -32.95 8.58
C GLU A 440 25.94 -33.48 7.84
N SER A 441 27.00 -32.69 7.78
CA SER A 441 28.22 -33.07 7.07
C SER A 441 29.41 -32.30 7.62
N ALA A 442 30.59 -32.91 7.54
CA ALA A 442 31.85 -32.23 7.75
C ALA A 442 32.86 -32.67 6.69
N PRO A 443 33.78 -31.79 6.24
CA PRO A 443 34.78 -32.13 5.25
C PRO A 443 35.60 -33.38 5.61
N GLY A 444 35.53 -34.40 4.75
CA GLY A 444 36.23 -35.66 4.94
C GLY A 444 35.53 -36.67 5.86
N GLU A 445 34.38 -36.34 6.47
CA GLU A 445 33.64 -37.23 7.36
C GLU A 445 32.37 -37.82 6.72
N GLY A 446 32.08 -37.42 5.50
CA GLY A 446 30.86 -37.82 4.76
C GLY A 446 29.66 -36.93 5.05
N THR A 447 28.48 -37.36 4.58
CA THR A 447 27.24 -36.62 4.70
C THR A 447 26.13 -37.54 5.19
N ALA A 448 25.29 -37.02 6.12
CA ALA A 448 24.06 -37.65 6.56
C ALA A 448 22.88 -36.76 6.19
N ILE A 449 21.98 -37.21 5.33
CA ILE A 449 20.74 -36.53 4.97
C ILE A 449 19.59 -37.24 5.66
N ARG A 450 18.82 -36.50 6.45
CA ARG A 450 17.67 -37.01 7.20
C ARG A 450 16.41 -36.35 6.73
N PHE A 451 15.36 -37.11 6.56
CA PHE A 451 14.03 -36.56 6.36
C PHE A 451 12.98 -37.27 7.20
N SER A 452 11.89 -36.58 7.46
CA SER A 452 10.74 -37.17 8.14
C SER A 452 9.45 -36.84 7.38
N VAL A 453 8.50 -37.79 7.35
CA VAL A 453 7.17 -37.64 6.77
C VAL A 453 6.14 -38.09 7.80
N PRO A 454 5.09 -37.31 8.08
CA PRO A 454 4.03 -37.69 9.01
C PRO A 454 3.37 -39.02 8.62
N GLY A 455 3.08 -39.88 9.58
CA GLY A 455 2.28 -41.07 9.36
C GLY A 455 0.81 -40.75 9.08
N GLY A 456 0.12 -41.64 8.39
CA GLY A 456 -1.29 -41.52 8.03
C GLY A 456 -2.28 -41.80 9.18
N GLY A 457 -1.89 -41.66 10.43
CA GLY A 457 -2.69 -41.91 11.60
C GLY A 457 -3.45 -40.67 12.08
N ALA A 458 -4.76 -40.68 11.87
CA ALA A 458 -5.81 -39.96 12.59
C ALA A 458 -5.76 -38.41 12.56
N SER A 459 -6.50 -37.82 11.66
CA SER A 459 -7.33 -36.65 11.96
C SER A 459 -8.75 -37.09 12.24
#